data_2e9aef08614143056f4dc28fcece2e08
#
_entry.id   2e9aef08614143056f4dc28fcece2e08
#
_cell.length_a   1.000
_cell.length_b   1.000
_cell.length_c   1.000
_cell.angle_alpha   90.00
_cell.angle_beta   90.00
_cell.angle_gamma   90.00
#
_symmetry.space_group_name_H-M   'P 1'
#
loop_
_entity.id
_entity.type
_entity.pdbx_description
1 polymer ?
#
loop_
_entity_poly.entity_id
_entity_poly.type
_entity_poly.pdbx_seq_one_letter_code
_entity_poly.pdbx_strand_id
1 'polypeptide(L)'
;MGRPKVPIDFAKVEALASIGCSQEEIAAELGIGEMTLKRRCGPILKRGTKKCHVRLRSAMFRHAIKGDPRLLVFLGKVYLGLKEEPQTVVNVSQTAVTVTDETKRRLSEMHALLRREALLEAGGNGNGEHHSP
;
A
#
# COMPACT_ATOMS: atom_id res chain seq x y z
N MET A 1 5.66 -20.79 40.43
CA MET A 1 6.42 -20.91 39.22
C MET A 1 5.53 -20.87 38.02
N GLY A 2 5.79 -20.00 37.12
CA GLY A 2 4.99 -19.88 35.92
C GLY A 2 5.31 -21.00 34.93
N ARG A 3 4.39 -21.22 34.00
CA ARG A 3 4.64 -22.13 32.90
C ARG A 3 5.81 -21.64 32.07
N PRO A 4 6.65 -22.54 31.54
CA PRO A 4 7.70 -22.11 30.65
C PRO A 4 7.12 -21.37 29.45
N LYS A 5 7.77 -20.30 29.04
CA LYS A 5 7.29 -19.53 27.93
C LYS A 5 7.46 -20.32 26.65
N VAL A 6 6.41 -20.34 25.84
CA VAL A 6 6.49 -20.98 24.52
C VAL A 6 7.48 -20.18 23.68
N PRO A 7 8.43 -20.84 23.02
CA PRO A 7 9.35 -20.13 22.14
C PRO A 7 8.58 -19.56 20.95
N ILE A 8 8.88 -18.31 20.60
CA ILE A 8 8.25 -17.67 19.49
C ILE A 8 9.31 -17.31 18.48
N ASP A 9 9.07 -17.66 17.21
CA ASP A 9 9.94 -17.25 16.12
C ASP A 9 9.53 -15.84 15.71
N PHE A 10 10.24 -14.84 16.18
CA PHE A 10 9.95 -13.44 15.90
C PHE A 10 10.06 -13.09 14.42
N ALA A 11 10.97 -13.74 13.70
CA ALA A 11 11.09 -13.53 12.25
C ALA A 11 9.84 -14.00 11.52
N LYS A 12 9.28 -15.12 11.95
CA LYS A 12 8.03 -15.65 11.39
C LYS A 12 6.86 -14.71 11.67
N VAL A 13 6.78 -14.14 12.87
CA VAL A 13 5.75 -13.18 13.25
C VAL A 13 5.82 -11.96 12.34
N GLU A 14 7.01 -11.41 12.15
CA GLU A 14 7.19 -10.25 11.30
C GLU A 14 6.83 -10.56 9.84
N ALA A 15 7.26 -11.72 9.34
CA ALA A 15 6.95 -12.14 7.98
C ALA A 15 5.45 -12.27 7.76
N LEU A 16 4.73 -12.90 8.68
CA LEU A 16 3.29 -13.08 8.58
C LEU A 16 2.55 -11.72 8.64
N ALA A 17 2.98 -10.83 9.52
CA ALA A 17 2.40 -9.50 9.60
C ALA A 17 2.66 -8.71 8.32
N SER A 18 3.83 -8.89 7.71
CA SER A 18 4.20 -8.17 6.48
C SER A 18 3.42 -8.60 5.25
N ILE A 19 2.79 -9.76 5.27
CA ILE A 19 1.92 -10.20 4.18
C ILE A 19 0.44 -9.95 4.48
N GLY A 20 0.15 -9.28 5.58
CA GLY A 20 -1.22 -8.86 5.90
C GLY A 20 -2.02 -9.81 6.77
N CYS A 21 -1.39 -10.80 7.38
CA CYS A 21 -2.10 -11.69 8.29
C CYS A 21 -2.59 -10.92 9.52
N SER A 22 -3.78 -11.25 9.98
CA SER A 22 -4.33 -10.67 11.20
C SER A 22 -3.63 -11.26 12.42
N GLN A 23 -3.78 -10.61 13.56
CA GLN A 23 -3.21 -11.12 14.81
C GLN A 23 -3.79 -12.48 15.18
N GLU A 24 -5.06 -12.68 14.88
CA GLU A 24 -5.71 -13.97 15.11
C GLU A 24 -5.08 -15.08 14.27
N GLU A 25 -4.86 -14.80 12.98
CA GLU A 25 -4.23 -15.75 12.09
C GLU A 25 -2.80 -16.07 12.52
N ILE A 26 -2.04 -15.06 12.90
CA ILE A 26 -0.66 -15.25 13.36
C ILE A 26 -0.63 -16.07 14.64
N ALA A 27 -1.50 -15.76 15.59
CA ALA A 27 -1.59 -16.50 16.85
C ALA A 27 -1.95 -17.98 16.60
N ALA A 28 -2.91 -18.20 15.70
CA ALA A 28 -3.30 -19.55 15.34
C ALA A 28 -2.14 -20.34 14.70
N GLU A 29 -1.41 -19.68 13.81
CA GLU A 29 -0.27 -20.31 13.14
C GLU A 29 0.86 -20.67 14.12
N LEU A 30 1.03 -19.86 15.15
CA LEU A 30 2.06 -20.11 16.16
C LEU A 30 1.56 -21.00 17.30
N GLY A 31 0.27 -21.30 17.35
CA GLY A 31 -0.31 -22.10 18.42
C GLY A 31 -0.35 -21.37 19.77
N ILE A 32 -0.45 -20.06 19.78
CA ILE A 32 -0.52 -19.26 21.01
C ILE A 32 -1.77 -18.39 21.02
N GLY A 33 -2.10 -17.84 22.19
CA GLY A 33 -3.24 -16.91 22.28
C GLY A 33 -2.91 -15.54 21.75
N GLU A 34 -3.92 -14.81 21.27
CA GLU A 34 -3.72 -13.46 20.76
C GLU A 34 -3.15 -12.50 21.80
N MET A 35 -3.58 -12.62 23.04
CA MET A 35 -3.09 -11.74 24.12
C MET A 35 -1.60 -11.98 24.36
N THR A 36 -1.17 -13.24 24.31
CA THR A 36 0.24 -13.57 24.42
C THR A 36 1.03 -12.99 23.26
N LEU A 37 0.49 -13.09 22.05
CA LEU A 37 1.10 -12.52 20.86
C LEU A 37 1.25 -11.01 21.00
N LYS A 38 0.19 -10.30 21.36
CA LYS A 38 0.25 -8.85 21.54
C LYS A 38 1.26 -8.45 22.59
N ARG A 39 1.29 -9.14 23.70
CA ARG A 39 2.18 -8.81 24.80
C ARG A 39 3.64 -9.04 24.45
N ARG A 40 3.95 -10.13 23.77
CA ARG A 40 5.33 -10.51 23.48
C ARG A 40 5.86 -9.94 22.18
N CYS A 41 4.97 -9.72 21.21
CA CYS A 41 5.35 -9.37 19.84
C CYS A 41 4.79 -8.04 19.35
N GLY A 42 4.27 -7.19 20.24
CA GLY A 42 3.64 -5.92 19.83
C GLY A 42 4.46 -5.08 18.87
N PRO A 43 5.70 -4.72 19.20
CA PRO A 43 6.54 -3.92 18.29
C PRO A 43 6.83 -4.61 16.95
N ILE A 44 7.00 -5.93 16.98
CA ILE A 44 7.27 -6.72 15.78
C ILE A 44 6.05 -6.75 14.88
N LEU A 45 4.86 -6.89 15.45
CA LEU A 45 3.60 -6.84 14.71
C LEU A 45 3.43 -5.48 14.03
N LYS A 46 3.71 -4.40 14.74
CA LYS A 46 3.62 -3.05 14.16
C LYS A 46 4.59 -2.88 13.01
N ARG A 47 5.81 -3.36 13.15
CA ARG A 47 6.81 -3.27 12.10
C ARG A 47 6.39 -4.06 10.86
N GLY A 48 5.91 -5.27 11.05
CA GLY A 48 5.41 -6.11 9.97
C GLY A 48 4.22 -5.46 9.25
N THR A 49 3.26 -4.93 10.00
CA THR A 49 2.10 -4.24 9.43
C THR A 49 2.52 -3.03 8.61
N LYS A 50 3.48 -2.25 9.10
CA LYS A 50 4.01 -1.12 8.34
C LYS A 50 4.66 -1.57 7.03
N LYS A 51 5.41 -2.66 7.05
CA LYS A 51 5.98 -3.25 5.83
C LYS A 51 4.88 -3.65 4.85
N CYS A 52 3.80 -4.25 5.33
CA CYS A 52 2.65 -4.60 4.51
C CYS A 52 2.05 -3.36 3.83
N HIS A 53 1.83 -2.29 4.60
CA HIS A 53 1.27 -1.05 4.07
C HIS A 53 2.18 -0.41 3.03
N VAL A 54 3.48 -0.41 3.25
CA VAL A 54 4.44 0.13 2.30
C VAL A 54 4.40 -0.68 0.99
N ARG A 55 4.39 -2.00 1.09
CA ARG A 55 4.33 -2.88 -0.08
C ARG A 55 3.03 -2.68 -0.87
N LEU A 56 1.91 -2.59 -0.17
CA LEU A 56 0.62 -2.35 -0.81
C LEU A 56 0.59 -1.00 -1.51
N ARG A 57 1.04 0.04 -0.82
CA ARG A 57 1.09 1.39 -1.37
C ARG A 57 1.98 1.43 -2.62
N SER A 58 3.14 0.81 -2.54
CA SER A 58 4.07 0.73 -3.67
C SER A 58 3.43 0.02 -4.87
N ALA A 59 2.71 -1.07 -4.63
CA ALA A 59 2.02 -1.78 -5.69
C ALA A 59 0.91 -0.93 -6.31
N MET A 60 0.15 -0.23 -5.49
CA MET A 60 -0.91 0.67 -5.97
C MET A 60 -0.35 1.79 -6.85
N PHE A 61 0.73 2.42 -6.41
CA PHE A 61 1.36 3.47 -7.20
C PHE A 61 1.90 2.92 -8.53
N ARG A 62 2.51 1.75 -8.51
CA ARG A 62 3.01 1.14 -9.76
C ARG A 62 1.89 0.87 -10.75
N HIS A 63 0.76 0.35 -10.29
CA HIS A 63 -0.38 0.10 -11.16
C HIS A 63 -1.01 1.40 -11.65
N ALA A 64 -1.08 2.41 -10.79
CA ALA A 64 -1.60 3.71 -11.17
C ALA A 64 -0.74 4.36 -12.26
N ILE A 65 0.59 4.27 -12.13
CA ILE A 65 1.52 4.80 -13.13
C ILE A 65 1.31 4.14 -14.49
N LYS A 66 0.94 2.88 -14.49
CA LYS A 66 0.66 2.16 -15.74
C LYS A 66 -0.63 2.60 -16.42
N GLY A 67 -1.40 3.42 -15.76
CA GLY A 67 -2.60 4.00 -16.35
C GLY A 67 -3.91 3.45 -15.85
N ASP A 68 -3.93 2.80 -14.70
CA ASP A 68 -5.18 2.31 -14.13
C ASP A 68 -6.02 3.49 -13.63
N PRO A 69 -7.14 3.82 -14.29
CA PRO A 69 -7.91 5.00 -13.92
C PRO A 69 -8.57 4.89 -12.55
N ARG A 70 -8.90 3.70 -12.13
CA ARG A 70 -9.53 3.49 -10.81
C ARG A 70 -8.56 3.82 -9.70
N LEU A 71 -7.32 3.35 -9.84
CA LEU A 71 -6.28 3.61 -8.86
C LEU A 71 -5.85 5.07 -8.88
N LEU A 72 -5.80 5.70 -10.06
CA LEU A 72 -5.48 7.12 -10.14
C LEU A 72 -6.51 7.96 -9.40
N VAL A 73 -7.79 7.67 -9.57
CA VAL A 73 -8.86 8.36 -8.86
C VAL A 73 -8.77 8.10 -7.36
N PHE A 74 -8.59 6.84 -6.97
CA PHE A 74 -8.49 6.48 -5.56
C PHE A 74 -7.31 7.18 -4.89
N LEU A 75 -6.14 7.12 -5.50
CA LEU A 75 -4.94 7.77 -4.94
C LEU A 75 -5.08 9.29 -4.93
N GLY A 76 -5.75 9.85 -5.92
CA GLY A 76 -6.06 11.26 -5.94
C GLY A 76 -6.93 11.68 -4.75
N LYS A 77 -7.93 10.88 -4.42
CA LYS A 77 -8.77 11.14 -3.24
C LYS A 77 -7.96 11.09 -1.95
N VAL A 78 -7.11 10.09 -1.83
CA VAL A 78 -6.34 9.87 -0.60
C VAL A 78 -5.25 10.93 -0.42
N TYR A 79 -4.49 11.22 -1.47
CA TYR A 79 -3.31 12.08 -1.35
C TYR A 79 -3.55 13.54 -1.72
N LEU A 80 -4.49 13.80 -2.61
CA LEU A 80 -4.77 15.15 -3.06
C LEU A 80 -6.06 15.72 -2.50
N GLY A 81 -6.78 14.93 -1.71
CA GLY A 81 -8.02 15.39 -1.11
C GLY A 81 -9.16 15.64 -2.10
N LEU A 82 -9.16 14.93 -3.22
CA LEU A 82 -10.24 15.07 -4.19
C LEU A 82 -11.54 14.61 -3.57
N LYS A 83 -12.56 15.44 -3.66
CA LYS A 83 -13.88 15.09 -3.13
C LYS A 83 -14.82 14.82 -4.29
N GLU A 84 -15.62 13.77 -4.13
CA GLU A 84 -16.72 13.59 -5.03
C GLU A 84 -17.82 14.51 -4.55
N GLU A 85 -18.33 15.32 -5.46
CA GLU A 85 -19.51 16.09 -5.11
C GLU A 85 -20.69 15.15 -4.97
N PRO A 86 -21.54 15.34 -3.95
CA PRO A 86 -22.71 14.52 -3.80
C PRO A 86 -23.60 14.72 -5.03
N GLN A 87 -23.75 13.67 -5.79
CA GLN A 87 -24.56 13.73 -6.97
C GLN A 87 -26.01 13.82 -6.56
N THR A 88 -26.62 14.92 -6.92
CA THR A 88 -28.06 14.95 -6.96
C THR A 88 -28.49 13.95 -8.00
N VAL A 89 -29.38 13.13 -7.61
CA VAL A 89 -29.85 11.90 -8.20
C VAL A 89 -30.30 11.93 -9.65
N VAL A 90 -29.96 12.87 -10.45
CA VAL A 90 -30.60 13.05 -11.72
C VAL A 90 -29.89 12.40 -12.90
N ASN A 91 -28.64 12.02 -12.76
CA ASN A 91 -27.98 11.38 -13.88
C ASN A 91 -27.04 10.32 -13.45
N VAL A 92 -27.57 9.13 -13.39
CA VAL A 92 -26.80 7.94 -13.09
C VAL A 92 -25.75 7.65 -14.17
N SER A 93 -25.89 8.24 -15.35
CA SER A 93 -24.93 8.00 -16.42
C SER A 93 -23.71 8.90 -16.40
N GLN A 94 -23.73 9.93 -15.56
CA GLN A 94 -22.58 10.82 -15.45
C GLN A 94 -22.07 10.79 -14.03
N THR A 95 -21.33 9.78 -13.74
CA THR A 95 -20.50 9.83 -12.56
C THR A 95 -19.35 10.74 -12.87
N ALA A 96 -19.61 11.98 -12.96
CA ALA A 96 -18.58 12.92 -13.19
C ALA A 96 -18.02 13.37 -11.86
N VAL A 97 -16.85 12.91 -11.57
CA VAL A 97 -16.01 13.59 -10.61
C VAL A 97 -15.75 14.95 -11.25
N THR A 98 -16.28 16.00 -10.64
CA THR A 98 -15.99 17.34 -11.14
C THR A 98 -14.55 17.64 -10.78
N VAL A 99 -13.71 17.43 -11.74
CA VAL A 99 -12.29 17.67 -11.55
C VAL A 99 -12.04 19.08 -12.04
N THR A 100 -11.68 19.97 -11.14
CA THR A 100 -11.31 21.33 -11.49
C THR A 100 -10.02 21.31 -12.31
N ASP A 101 -9.77 22.34 -13.08
CA ASP A 101 -8.54 22.42 -13.87
C ASP A 101 -7.28 22.34 -12.99
N GLU A 102 -7.34 22.89 -11.80
CA GLU A 102 -6.23 22.80 -10.86
C GLU A 102 -6.00 21.36 -10.42
N THR A 103 -7.07 20.62 -10.17
CA THR A 103 -6.99 19.23 -9.79
C THR A 103 -6.41 18.38 -10.91
N LYS A 104 -6.84 18.62 -12.14
CA LYS A 104 -6.27 17.93 -13.32
C LYS A 104 -4.77 18.19 -13.42
N ARG A 105 -4.36 19.44 -13.22
CA ARG A 105 -2.95 19.80 -13.25
C ARG A 105 -2.16 19.07 -12.17
N ARG A 106 -2.67 19.04 -10.94
CA ARG A 106 -2.02 18.35 -9.83
C ARG A 106 -1.89 16.84 -10.09
N LEU A 107 -2.94 16.23 -10.62
CA LEU A 107 -2.90 14.80 -10.97
C LEU A 107 -1.88 14.54 -12.06
N SER A 108 -1.81 15.40 -13.09
CA SER A 108 -0.82 15.28 -14.16
C SER A 108 0.60 15.42 -13.64
N GLU A 109 0.83 16.39 -12.76
CA GLU A 109 2.15 16.61 -12.17
C GLU A 109 2.56 15.41 -11.31
N MET A 110 1.65 14.92 -10.49
CA MET A 110 1.90 13.75 -9.66
C MET A 110 2.20 12.52 -10.51
N HIS A 111 1.41 12.31 -11.56
CA HIS A 111 1.61 11.20 -12.49
C HIS A 111 2.97 11.30 -13.19
N ALA A 112 3.35 12.50 -13.61
CA ALA A 112 4.64 12.75 -14.24
C ALA A 112 5.80 12.45 -13.28
N LEU A 113 5.67 12.87 -12.02
CA LEU A 113 6.69 12.59 -11.01
C LEU A 113 6.82 11.09 -10.74
N LEU A 114 5.71 10.40 -10.58
CA LEU A 114 5.72 8.96 -10.35
C LEU A 114 6.30 8.19 -11.55
N ARG A 115 5.95 8.63 -12.74
CA ARG A 115 6.50 8.02 -13.96
C ARG A 115 8.00 8.25 -14.05
N ARG A 116 8.46 9.43 -13.69
CA ARG A 116 9.87 9.76 -13.69
C ARG A 116 10.64 8.91 -12.69
N GLU A 117 10.10 8.75 -11.49
CA GLU A 117 10.71 7.88 -10.49
C GLU A 117 10.78 6.43 -10.96
N ALA A 118 9.70 5.93 -11.55
CA ALA A 118 9.67 4.58 -12.09
C ALA A 118 10.71 4.37 -13.19
N LEU A 119 10.91 5.37 -14.04
CA LEU A 119 11.93 5.31 -15.10
C LEU A 119 13.34 5.34 -14.52
N LEU A 120 13.55 6.11 -13.46
CA LEU A 120 14.86 6.17 -12.80
C LEU A 120 15.16 4.83 -12.11
N GLU A 121 14.18 4.22 -11.47
CA GLU A 121 14.37 2.90 -10.89
C GLU A 121 14.65 1.86 -11.94
N ALA A 122 13.92 1.88 -13.03
CA ALA A 122 14.15 0.97 -14.14
C ALA A 122 15.52 1.19 -14.77
N GLY A 123 15.93 2.44 -14.91
CA GLY A 123 17.22 2.80 -15.44
C GLY A 123 18.37 2.35 -14.55
N GLY A 124 18.15 2.42 -13.23
CA GLY A 124 19.13 1.95 -12.27
C GLY A 124 19.38 0.47 -12.34
N ASN A 125 18.36 -0.29 -12.71
CA ASN A 125 18.55 -1.70 -12.81
C ASN A 125 19.06 -2.10 -14.17
N GLY A 126 18.87 -1.28 -15.14
CA GLY A 126 19.22 -1.63 -16.47
C GLY A 126 20.55 -1.40 -16.87
N ASN A 127 21.33 -0.83 -16.06
CA ASN A 127 22.51 -0.40 -16.33
C ASN A 127 23.19 -0.93 -17.51
N GLY A 128 23.27 -0.31 -18.41
CA GLY A 128 24.14 -0.51 -19.49
C GLY A 128 23.83 -1.49 -20.51
N GLU A 129 22.84 -2.17 -20.29
CA GLU A 129 22.62 -3.08 -21.13
C GLU A 129 22.16 -2.68 -22.38
N HIS A 130 21.63 -1.62 -22.60
CA HIS A 130 21.20 -1.33 -23.76
C HIS A 130 22.03 -0.52 -24.40
N HIS A 131 22.63 -0.93 -25.26
CA HIS A 131 23.25 -0.14 -26.02
C HIS A 131 22.77 -0.33 -27.29
N SER A 132 22.61 0.61 -27.80
CA SER A 132 22.18 0.60 -29.08
C SER A 132 23.15 0.06 -29.97
N PRO A 133 22.79 -0.56 -30.84
CA PRO A 133 23.63 -1.03 -31.86
C PRO A 133 24.21 0.05 -32.70
#